data_86f7083f9d9db73102d6b71805062688
#
_entry.id   86f7083f9d9db73102d6b71805062688
#
_cell.length_a   1.000
_cell.length_b   1.000
_cell.length_c   1.000
_cell.angle_alpha   90.00
_cell.angle_beta   90.00
_cell.angle_gamma   90.00
#
_symmetry.space_group_name_H-M   'P 1'
#
loop_
_entity.id
_entity.type
_entity.pdbx_description
1 polymer ?
#
loop_
_entity_poly.entity_id
_entity_poly.type
_entity_poly.pdbx_seq_one_letter_code
_entity_poly.pdbx_strand_id
1 'polypeptide(L)'
;MILQNNQTDLVLVPAGQLKPLDTICGFQVRPGFFLDFGATVIPGGVNFTIQSHKATSCELLLFHREAEEPFAVLPFPDNYRIGFCYSMIVFGLDIEEFEYAYRLDVPYDEKKGLRFDRTKILLDPYARAVTGQSHWGHKNNPQHGYRARVVHSNFDWGQQRHTSIPMED
;
A
#
# COMPACT_ATOMS: atom_id res chain seq x y z
N MET A 1 -43.89 -2.61 17.64
CA MET A 1 -43.07 -1.79 16.76
C MET A 1 -41.76 -2.56 16.57
N ILE A 2 -41.67 -3.31 15.48
CA ILE A 2 -40.56 -4.25 15.23
C ILE A 2 -39.51 -3.47 14.44
N LEU A 3 -38.36 -3.26 15.02
CA LEU A 3 -37.22 -2.73 14.31
C LEU A 3 -36.64 -3.85 13.43
N GLN A 4 -36.80 -3.73 12.13
CA GLN A 4 -36.13 -4.59 11.17
C GLN A 4 -34.64 -4.31 11.23
N ASN A 5 -33.88 -5.30 11.66
CA ASN A 5 -32.44 -5.35 11.49
C ASN A 5 -32.12 -5.44 9.99
N ASN A 6 -31.69 -4.35 9.39
CA ASN A 6 -30.96 -4.40 8.13
C ASN A 6 -29.57 -4.96 8.41
N GLN A 7 -29.45 -6.27 8.43
CA GLN A 7 -28.16 -6.92 8.17
C GLN A 7 -27.79 -6.57 6.73
N THR A 8 -26.89 -5.64 6.57
CA THR A 8 -26.11 -5.52 5.33
C THR A 8 -25.28 -6.78 5.26
N ASP A 9 -25.76 -7.77 4.53
CA ASP A 9 -24.96 -8.92 4.12
C ASP A 9 -23.73 -8.35 3.38
N LEU A 10 -22.60 -8.35 4.06
CA LEU A 10 -21.31 -8.17 3.42
C LEU A 10 -21.17 -9.34 2.45
N VAL A 11 -21.57 -9.14 1.22
CA VAL A 11 -21.32 -10.09 0.15
C VAL A 11 -19.81 -10.17 0.00
N LEU A 12 -19.22 -11.16 0.65
CA LEU A 12 -17.84 -11.55 0.42
C LEU A 12 -17.78 -12.03 -1.03
N VAL A 13 -17.43 -11.12 -1.94
CA VAL A 13 -17.14 -11.47 -3.33
C VAL A 13 -15.93 -12.42 -3.28
N PRO A 14 -16.09 -13.68 -3.73
CA PRO A 14 -14.95 -14.59 -3.79
C PRO A 14 -13.80 -13.91 -4.51
N ALA A 15 -12.61 -13.95 -3.95
CA ALA A 15 -11.44 -13.23 -4.46
C ALA A 15 -11.13 -13.52 -5.95
N GLY A 16 -11.53 -14.68 -6.47
CA GLY A 16 -11.43 -15.05 -7.90
C GLY A 16 -12.43 -14.36 -8.84
N GLN A 17 -13.33 -13.50 -8.34
CA GLN A 17 -14.33 -12.78 -9.14
C GLN A 17 -14.10 -11.27 -9.23
N LEU A 18 -13.04 -10.75 -8.62
CA LEU A 18 -12.74 -9.34 -8.70
C LEU A 18 -12.31 -8.97 -10.13
N LYS A 19 -13.07 -8.05 -10.74
CA LYS A 19 -12.78 -7.54 -12.08
C LYS A 19 -12.33 -6.09 -12.02
N PRO A 20 -11.45 -5.66 -12.92
CA PRO A 20 -11.16 -4.25 -13.09
C PRO A 20 -12.44 -3.45 -13.38
N LEU A 21 -12.46 -2.22 -12.92
CA LEU A 21 -13.53 -1.26 -13.21
C LEU A 21 -13.03 -0.08 -14.03
N ASP A 22 -11.72 0.19 -13.96
CA ASP A 22 -11.08 1.35 -14.57
C ASP A 22 -9.71 0.99 -15.15
N THR A 23 -9.15 1.91 -15.93
CA THR A 23 -7.76 1.85 -16.41
C THR A 23 -7.06 3.16 -16.12
N ILE A 24 -5.97 3.12 -15.36
CA ILE A 24 -5.14 4.29 -15.00
C ILE A 24 -3.71 4.04 -15.48
N CYS A 25 -3.18 4.94 -16.30
CA CYS A 25 -1.82 4.86 -16.85
C CYS A 25 -1.49 3.48 -17.48
N GLY A 26 -2.49 2.85 -18.12
CA GLY A 26 -2.34 1.53 -18.76
C GLY A 26 -2.56 0.33 -17.82
N PHE A 27 -2.72 0.54 -16.54
CA PHE A 27 -3.01 -0.52 -15.56
C PHE A 27 -4.51 -0.65 -15.31
N GLN A 28 -4.97 -1.89 -15.28
CA GLN A 28 -6.34 -2.21 -14.87
C GLN A 28 -6.47 -2.06 -13.35
N VAL A 29 -7.45 -1.29 -12.90
CA VAL A 29 -7.61 -0.93 -11.49
C VAL A 29 -9.07 -1.00 -11.04
N ARG A 30 -9.28 -0.95 -9.73
CA ARG A 30 -10.58 -0.74 -9.08
C ARG A 30 -10.40 -0.18 -7.67
N PRO A 31 -11.46 0.35 -7.01
CA PRO A 31 -11.43 0.65 -5.58
C PRO A 31 -10.96 -0.55 -4.76
N GLY A 32 -10.08 -0.30 -3.80
CA GLY A 32 -9.48 -1.35 -2.97
C GLY A 32 -10.27 -1.66 -1.70
N PHE A 33 -9.67 -2.54 -0.88
CA PHE A 33 -10.17 -2.91 0.45
C PHE A 33 -9.59 -1.97 1.49
N PHE A 34 -10.40 -1.11 2.06
CA PHE A 34 -9.96 -0.05 2.97
C PHE A 34 -9.51 -0.52 4.36
N LEU A 35 -9.80 -1.76 4.74
CA LEU A 35 -9.43 -2.31 6.05
C LEU A 35 -8.05 -2.97 6.06
N ASP A 36 -7.51 -3.29 4.88
CA ASP A 36 -6.21 -3.95 4.73
C ASP A 36 -5.14 -2.91 4.40
N PHE A 37 -4.53 -2.32 5.43
CA PHE A 37 -3.47 -1.32 5.25
C PHE A 37 -2.18 -1.92 4.69
N GLY A 38 -1.49 -1.11 3.87
CA GLY A 38 -0.29 -1.52 3.15
C GLY A 38 -0.62 -2.18 1.82
N ALA A 39 0.30 -3.01 1.34
CA ALA A 39 0.13 -3.78 0.11
C ALA A 39 -0.19 -5.24 0.44
N THR A 40 -1.34 -5.71 -0.04
CA THR A 40 -1.83 -7.07 0.19
C THR A 40 -2.05 -7.78 -1.14
N VAL A 41 -1.44 -8.96 -1.28
CA VAL A 41 -1.62 -9.80 -2.47
C VAL A 41 -3.02 -10.38 -2.48
N ILE A 42 -3.68 -10.24 -3.61
CA ILE A 42 -4.99 -10.83 -3.88
C ILE A 42 -4.93 -11.61 -5.20
N PRO A 43 -5.87 -12.51 -5.48
CA PRO A 43 -5.93 -13.18 -6.78
C PRO A 43 -6.00 -12.18 -7.93
N GLY A 44 -4.99 -12.21 -8.79
CA GLY A 44 -4.88 -11.38 -10.00
C GLY A 44 -4.32 -9.98 -9.80
N GLY A 45 -3.94 -9.57 -8.56
CA GLY A 45 -3.40 -8.24 -8.33
C GLY A 45 -2.92 -7.97 -6.91
N VAL A 46 -2.74 -6.69 -6.63
CA VAL A 46 -2.31 -6.20 -5.31
C VAL A 46 -3.24 -5.07 -4.85
N ASN A 47 -3.73 -5.17 -3.63
CA ASN A 47 -4.46 -4.11 -2.96
C ASN A 47 -3.47 -3.19 -2.24
N PHE A 48 -3.51 -1.90 -2.55
CA PHE A 48 -2.70 -0.87 -1.92
C PHE A 48 -3.59 0.06 -1.11
N THR A 49 -3.36 0.17 0.19
CA THR A 49 -4.14 1.02 1.08
C THR A 49 -3.24 1.85 1.98
N ILE A 50 -3.43 3.17 1.95
CA ILE A 50 -2.71 4.11 2.79
C ILE A 50 -3.67 5.12 3.42
N GLN A 51 -3.39 5.50 4.66
CA GLN A 51 -4.14 6.52 5.37
C GLN A 51 -3.37 7.84 5.45
N SER A 52 -4.03 8.94 5.12
CA SER A 52 -3.50 10.28 5.35
C SER A 52 -4.62 11.27 5.68
N HIS A 53 -4.54 11.85 6.87
CA HIS A 53 -5.57 12.81 7.34
C HIS A 53 -5.54 14.16 6.62
N LYS A 54 -4.41 14.53 6.05
CA LYS A 54 -4.19 15.88 5.55
C LYS A 54 -3.87 15.93 4.06
N ALA A 55 -3.54 14.79 3.44
CA ALA A 55 -3.25 14.76 2.02
C ALA A 55 -4.50 15.07 1.18
N THR A 56 -4.31 15.92 0.20
CA THR A 56 -5.33 16.27 -0.81
C THR A 56 -5.26 15.36 -2.01
N SER A 57 -4.08 14.77 -2.29
CA SER A 57 -3.89 13.76 -3.31
C SER A 57 -2.87 12.72 -2.88
N CYS A 58 -2.97 11.55 -3.48
CA CYS A 58 -2.07 10.42 -3.27
C CYS A 58 -1.73 9.80 -4.62
N GLU A 59 -0.48 9.45 -4.80
CA GLU A 59 0.02 8.72 -5.97
C GLU A 59 0.76 7.48 -5.51
N LEU A 60 0.52 6.35 -6.18
CA LEU A 60 1.29 5.12 -6.04
C LEU A 60 2.40 5.14 -7.10
N LEU A 61 3.63 5.00 -6.68
CA LEU A 61 4.79 4.92 -7.55
C LEU A 61 5.26 3.47 -7.61
N LEU A 62 5.40 2.93 -8.80
CA LEU A 62 5.90 1.59 -9.05
C LEU A 62 7.28 1.68 -9.71
N PHE A 63 8.24 0.95 -9.17
CA PHE A 63 9.62 0.93 -9.64
C PHE A 63 10.00 -0.49 -10.01
N HIS A 64 10.77 -0.67 -11.06
CA HIS A 64 11.52 -1.92 -11.22
C HIS A 64 12.52 -2.04 -10.07
N ARG A 65 12.92 -3.27 -9.74
CA ARG A 65 13.92 -3.50 -8.70
C ARG A 65 15.17 -2.67 -8.97
N GLU A 66 15.64 -1.97 -7.94
CA GLU A 66 16.84 -1.13 -7.97
C GLU A 66 16.82 0.03 -8.98
N ALA A 67 15.73 0.22 -9.72
CA ALA A 67 15.62 1.34 -10.64
C ALA A 67 15.47 2.67 -9.88
N GLU A 68 16.08 3.73 -10.39
CA GLU A 68 16.01 5.05 -9.78
C GLU A 68 14.66 5.73 -10.03
N GLU A 69 14.13 5.57 -11.24
CA GLU A 69 12.89 6.21 -11.66
C GLU A 69 11.71 5.22 -11.66
N PRO A 70 10.51 5.68 -11.34
CA PRO A 70 9.32 4.86 -11.42
C PRO A 70 8.96 4.56 -12.86
N PHE A 71 8.62 3.30 -13.16
CA PHE A 71 8.05 2.94 -14.46
C PHE A 71 6.57 3.29 -14.57
N ALA A 72 5.89 3.51 -13.44
CA ALA A 72 4.50 3.96 -13.41
C ALA A 72 4.22 4.84 -12.20
N VAL A 73 3.39 5.85 -12.41
CA VAL A 73 2.84 6.72 -11.36
C VAL A 73 1.32 6.71 -11.51
N LEU A 74 0.65 6.10 -10.54
CA LEU A 74 -0.80 5.91 -10.56
C LEU A 74 -1.44 6.84 -9.52
N PRO A 75 -2.16 7.89 -9.94
CA PRO A 75 -2.93 8.71 -9.01
C PRO A 75 -4.11 7.91 -8.47
N PHE A 76 -4.39 8.06 -7.17
CA PHE A 76 -5.63 7.54 -6.60
C PHE A 76 -6.78 8.48 -6.98
N PRO A 77 -7.80 7.99 -7.70
CA PRO A 77 -9.00 8.78 -7.99
C PRO A 77 -9.73 9.20 -6.71
N ASP A 78 -10.44 10.33 -6.73
CA ASP A 78 -11.19 10.80 -5.57
C ASP A 78 -12.24 9.82 -5.09
N ASN A 79 -12.87 9.08 -6.00
CA ASN A 79 -13.82 8.01 -5.70
C ASN A 79 -13.18 6.71 -5.17
N TYR A 80 -11.83 6.64 -5.13
CA TYR A 80 -11.06 5.57 -4.49
C TYR A 80 -10.59 5.96 -3.09
N ARG A 81 -11.23 6.96 -2.51
CA ARG A 81 -10.98 7.46 -1.17
C ARG A 81 -12.23 7.34 -0.31
N ILE A 82 -12.08 6.82 0.90
CA ILE A 82 -13.12 6.82 1.95
C ILE A 82 -12.54 7.49 3.18
N GLY A 83 -13.09 8.66 3.55
CA GLY A 83 -12.57 9.45 4.67
C GLY A 83 -11.10 9.84 4.44
N PHE A 84 -10.21 9.29 5.24
CA PHE A 84 -8.77 9.54 5.17
C PHE A 84 -7.97 8.41 4.50
N CYS A 85 -8.65 7.37 4.03
CA CYS A 85 -8.02 6.19 3.44
C CYS A 85 -8.11 6.25 1.91
N TYR A 86 -6.99 6.11 1.25
CA TYR A 86 -6.86 5.86 -0.18
C TYR A 86 -6.65 4.38 -0.39
N SER A 87 -7.45 3.74 -1.25
CA SER A 87 -7.30 2.31 -1.52
C SER A 87 -7.58 1.96 -2.97
N MET A 88 -6.67 1.22 -3.58
CA MET A 88 -6.75 0.82 -4.98
C MET A 88 -6.16 -0.58 -5.18
N ILE A 89 -6.88 -1.41 -5.91
CA ILE A 89 -6.38 -2.66 -6.44
C ILE A 89 -5.79 -2.38 -7.82
N VAL A 90 -4.56 -2.86 -8.03
CA VAL A 90 -3.88 -2.85 -9.33
C VAL A 90 -3.72 -4.29 -9.78
N PHE A 91 -4.25 -4.62 -10.96
CA PHE A 91 -4.21 -5.96 -11.52
C PHE A 91 -2.98 -6.19 -12.41
N GLY A 92 -2.57 -7.45 -12.53
CA GLY A 92 -1.51 -7.86 -13.44
C GLY A 92 -0.09 -7.49 -13.00
N LEU A 93 0.12 -7.16 -11.72
CA LEU A 93 1.44 -6.92 -11.17
C LEU A 93 2.11 -8.23 -10.75
N ASP A 94 3.35 -8.43 -11.18
CA ASP A 94 4.22 -9.48 -10.65
C ASP A 94 4.98 -8.92 -9.43
N ILE A 95 4.64 -9.41 -8.25
CA ILE A 95 5.18 -8.91 -6.97
C ILE A 95 6.69 -9.12 -6.83
N GLU A 96 7.27 -10.02 -7.61
CA GLU A 96 8.71 -10.26 -7.59
C GLU A 96 9.49 -9.21 -8.40
N GLU A 97 8.83 -8.50 -9.30
CA GLU A 97 9.47 -7.61 -10.27
C GLU A 97 9.43 -6.12 -9.89
N PHE A 98 8.67 -5.75 -8.84
CA PHE A 98 8.54 -4.34 -8.50
C PHE A 98 8.74 -4.01 -7.03
N GLU A 99 9.05 -2.74 -6.81
CA GLU A 99 9.04 -2.03 -5.55
C GLU A 99 8.03 -0.89 -5.64
N TYR A 100 7.51 -0.44 -4.51
CA TYR A 100 6.55 0.65 -4.51
C TYR A 100 6.82 1.68 -3.42
N ALA A 101 6.31 2.86 -3.64
CA ALA A 101 6.29 3.95 -2.68
C ALA A 101 5.08 4.85 -2.94
N TYR A 102 4.87 5.80 -2.06
CA TYR A 102 3.80 6.79 -2.22
C TYR A 102 4.36 8.19 -2.40
N ARG A 103 3.57 9.04 -3.02
CA ARG A 103 3.76 10.48 -3.04
C ARG A 103 2.45 11.15 -2.65
N LEU A 104 2.51 11.98 -1.63
CA LEU A 104 1.37 12.69 -1.10
C LEU A 104 1.54 14.18 -1.34
N ASP A 105 0.46 14.85 -1.66
CA ASP A 105 0.43 16.29 -1.81
C ASP A 105 -0.53 16.93 -0.80
N VAL A 106 -0.14 18.11 -0.34
CA VAL A 106 -0.97 18.98 0.51
C VAL A 106 -0.45 20.40 0.34
N PRO A 107 -1.30 21.43 0.40
CA PRO A 107 -0.83 22.80 0.46
C PRO A 107 0.15 22.96 1.63
N TYR A 108 1.40 23.36 1.33
CA TYR A 108 2.43 23.53 2.37
C TYR A 108 2.03 24.64 3.34
N ASP A 109 1.87 24.31 4.60
CA ASP A 109 1.60 25.28 5.68
C ASP A 109 2.30 24.81 6.96
N GLU A 110 3.48 25.33 7.19
CA GLU A 110 4.33 24.95 8.32
C GLU A 110 3.66 25.26 9.68
N LYS A 111 2.89 26.36 9.77
CA LYS A 111 2.19 26.75 11.00
C LYS A 111 1.10 25.75 11.40
N LYS A 112 0.51 25.07 10.40
CA LYS A 112 -0.46 24.00 10.60
C LYS A 112 0.15 22.61 10.64
N GLY A 113 1.49 22.52 10.60
CA GLY A 113 2.20 21.24 10.54
C GLY A 113 2.01 20.50 9.22
N LEU A 114 1.65 21.19 8.14
CA LEU A 114 1.50 20.63 6.80
C LEU A 114 2.87 20.70 6.10
N ARG A 115 3.61 19.60 6.13
CA ARG A 115 4.99 19.52 5.63
C ARG A 115 5.16 18.48 4.54
N PHE A 116 4.08 18.09 3.87
CA PHE A 116 4.21 17.20 2.74
C PHE A 116 4.89 17.94 1.58
N ASP A 117 5.85 17.30 1.00
CA ASP A 117 6.64 17.80 -0.11
C ASP A 117 6.44 16.83 -1.27
N ARG A 118 5.75 17.27 -2.33
CA ARG A 118 5.45 16.47 -3.51
C ARG A 118 6.69 15.95 -4.23
N THR A 119 7.86 16.51 -3.95
CA THR A 119 9.12 16.02 -4.53
C THR A 119 9.65 14.77 -3.81
N LYS A 120 9.13 14.47 -2.62
CA LYS A 120 9.61 13.37 -1.78
C LYS A 120 8.81 12.10 -1.97
N ILE A 121 9.53 11.02 -2.10
CA ILE A 121 9.00 9.67 -2.09
C ILE A 121 8.85 9.22 -0.63
N LEU A 122 7.68 8.68 -0.29
CA LEU A 122 7.34 8.23 1.04
C LEU A 122 7.26 6.71 1.08
N LEU A 123 7.98 6.12 2.04
CA LEU A 123 7.84 4.71 2.35
C LEU A 123 6.44 4.44 2.91
N ASP A 124 5.86 3.31 2.54
CA ASP A 124 4.64 2.82 3.14
C ASP A 124 4.87 2.50 4.64
N PRO A 125 4.14 3.15 5.56
CA PRO A 125 4.28 2.86 6.99
C PRO A 125 3.87 1.44 7.38
N TYR A 126 3.11 0.75 6.50
CA TYR A 126 2.68 -0.64 6.67
C TYR A 126 3.48 -1.63 5.82
N ALA A 127 4.63 -1.21 5.28
CA ALA A 127 5.48 -2.07 4.46
C ALA A 127 5.95 -3.29 5.24
N ARG A 128 5.77 -4.48 4.66
CA ARG A 128 6.25 -5.74 5.25
C ARG A 128 7.71 -6.04 4.89
N ALA A 129 8.22 -5.45 3.83
CA ALA A 129 9.62 -5.49 3.44
C ALA A 129 10.05 -4.13 2.88
N VAL A 130 11.28 -3.77 3.14
CA VAL A 130 11.87 -2.48 2.76
C VAL A 130 13.15 -2.73 1.97
N THR A 131 13.33 -1.96 0.91
CA THR A 131 14.53 -1.95 0.06
C THR A 131 15.18 -0.56 0.04
N GLY A 132 16.31 -0.42 -0.64
CA GLY A 132 17.02 0.86 -0.77
C GLY A 132 18.26 0.96 0.10
N GLN A 133 18.65 -0.11 0.82
CA GLN A 133 19.92 -0.25 1.52
C GLN A 133 20.77 -1.37 0.92
N SER A 134 21.16 -1.25 -0.32
CA SER A 134 22.02 -2.24 -0.98
C SER A 134 23.44 -2.30 -0.38
N HIS A 135 23.90 -1.21 0.26
CA HIS A 135 25.21 -1.12 0.87
C HIS A 135 25.11 -0.54 2.28
N TRP A 136 25.50 -1.33 3.28
CA TRP A 136 25.54 -0.89 4.67
C TRP A 136 26.51 0.30 4.85
N GLY A 137 26.05 1.34 5.57
CA GLY A 137 26.87 2.52 5.88
C GLY A 137 26.93 3.59 4.80
N HIS A 138 26.40 3.35 3.60
CA HIS A 138 26.24 4.40 2.61
C HIS A 138 25.05 5.29 2.98
N LYS A 139 25.25 6.62 2.92
CA LYS A 139 24.15 7.56 3.02
C LYS A 139 23.27 7.37 1.78
N ASN A 140 22.05 6.91 1.98
CA ASN A 140 21.08 6.85 0.89
C ASN A 140 20.91 8.26 0.31
N ASN A 141 20.88 8.35 -1.00
CA ASN A 141 20.53 9.59 -1.66
C ASN A 141 19.12 9.99 -1.19
N PRO A 142 18.93 11.18 -0.56
CA PRO A 142 17.60 11.61 -0.11
C PRO A 142 16.53 11.66 -1.21
N GLN A 143 16.95 11.68 -2.48
CA GLN A 143 16.05 11.64 -3.64
C GLN A 143 15.57 10.22 -3.98
N HIS A 144 16.31 9.18 -3.54
CA HIS A 144 16.00 7.77 -3.78
C HIS A 144 15.65 7.06 -2.48
N GLY A 145 14.63 7.57 -1.77
CA GLY A 145 14.21 7.07 -0.46
C GLY A 145 14.01 5.55 -0.41
N TYR A 146 13.86 5.03 0.80
CA TYR A 146 13.45 3.64 1.00
C TYR A 146 12.16 3.33 0.25
N ARG A 147 12.06 2.12 -0.29
CA ARG A 147 10.89 1.61 -0.98
C ARG A 147 10.36 0.38 -0.29
N ALA A 148 9.10 0.14 -0.46
CA ALA A 148 8.43 -1.03 0.05
C ALA A 148 8.40 -2.14 -1.01
N ARG A 149 8.41 -3.39 -0.56
CA ARG A 149 8.14 -4.57 -1.38
C ARG A 149 6.90 -5.28 -0.89
N VAL A 150 6.16 -5.80 -1.84
CA VAL A 150 5.08 -6.75 -1.57
C VAL A 150 5.70 -8.11 -1.33
N VAL A 151 5.27 -8.80 -0.28
CA VAL A 151 5.75 -10.14 0.05
C VAL A 151 4.58 -11.06 0.35
N HIS A 152 4.71 -12.31 -0.06
CA HIS A 152 3.75 -13.34 0.34
C HIS A 152 3.85 -13.61 1.84
N SER A 153 2.70 -13.73 2.49
CA SER A 153 2.61 -14.14 3.89
C SER A 153 2.22 -15.62 3.97
N ASN A 154 3.08 -16.48 3.41
CA ASN A 154 2.85 -17.92 3.30
C ASN A 154 3.87 -18.75 4.10
N PHE A 155 4.51 -18.13 5.11
CA PHE A 155 5.46 -18.85 5.95
C PHE A 155 4.72 -19.93 6.76
N ASP A 156 5.07 -21.19 6.54
CA ASP A 156 4.54 -22.30 7.29
C ASP A 156 5.43 -22.56 8.52
N TRP A 157 4.88 -22.35 9.70
CA TRP A 157 5.53 -22.65 10.98
C TRP A 157 5.66 -24.14 11.25
N GLY A 158 5.02 -25.00 10.46
CA GLY A 158 4.99 -26.44 10.66
C GLY A 158 4.45 -26.82 12.04
N GLN A 159 5.03 -27.86 12.63
CA GLN A 159 4.66 -28.33 13.99
C GLN A 159 5.53 -27.71 15.10
N GLN A 160 6.24 -26.64 14.85
CA GLN A 160 7.07 -25.99 15.86
C GLN A 160 6.19 -25.42 16.99
N ARG A 161 6.33 -25.99 18.18
CA ARG A 161 5.70 -25.43 19.36
C ARG A 161 6.49 -24.21 19.83
N HIS A 162 5.77 -23.17 20.19
CA HIS A 162 6.35 -21.98 20.82
C HIS A 162 7.07 -22.43 22.11
N THR A 163 8.37 -22.28 22.17
CA THR A 163 9.14 -22.46 23.41
C THR A 163 8.83 -21.28 24.32
N SER A 164 8.08 -21.52 25.38
CA SER A 164 7.92 -20.55 26.45
C SER A 164 9.22 -20.56 27.28
N ILE A 165 9.97 -19.48 27.19
CA ILE A 165 11.10 -19.23 28.07
C ILE A 165 10.54 -18.54 29.31
N PRO A 166 10.56 -19.16 30.52
CA PRO A 166 10.15 -18.44 31.72
C PRO A 166 11.12 -17.29 31.96
N MET A 167 10.57 -16.09 32.20
CA MET A 167 11.37 -14.99 32.74
C MET A 167 11.66 -15.36 34.20
N GLU A 168 12.91 -15.64 34.48
CA GLU A 168 13.40 -15.70 35.85
C GLU A 168 13.53 -14.29 36.37
N ASP A 169 12.96 -14.01 37.58
CA ASP A 169 13.05 -12.74 38.28
C ASP A 169 14.48 -12.43 38.74
#